data_279e5e471ef3beff5bb232ab45a74f93
#
_entry.id   279e5e471ef3beff5bb232ab45a74f93
#
_cell.length_a   1.000
_cell.length_b   1.000
_cell.length_c   1.000
_cell.angle_alpha   90.00
_cell.angle_beta   90.00
_cell.angle_gamma   90.00
#
_symmetry.space_group_name_H-M   'P 1'
#
loop_
_entity.id
_entity.type
_entity.pdbx_description
1 polymer ?
#
loop_
_entity_poly.entity_id
_entity_poly.type
_entity_poly.pdbx_seq_one_letter_code
_entity_poly.pdbx_strand_id
1 'polypeptide(L)'
;LLALTGTHNLYNSLAASIAAKVIHIHDDHIRASLCDFTGVEHRLEKVARVRGVEFINDSKATNVNSCWYALQSMRTKVVLILGGTDKGNDYTEIESLVRDKVRALVFLGVDNTKLHRFFDQKVAQIEDARSMEEAVTKAYHLAVKGDTVLLSPCCASFDLFKSYEDRGTQFKRCVRDL
;
A
#
# COMPACT_ATOMS: atom_id res chain seq x y z
N LEU A 1 -9.01 20.15 -9.97
CA LEU A 1 -8.78 18.69 -9.91
C LEU A 1 -8.20 18.34 -8.54
N LEU A 2 -8.71 17.29 -7.87
CA LEU A 2 -8.13 16.84 -6.62
C LEU A 2 -6.71 16.31 -6.86
N ALA A 3 -5.76 16.67 -6.00
CA ALA A 3 -4.39 16.17 -6.09
C ALA A 3 -4.30 14.67 -5.77
N LEU A 4 -5.12 14.19 -4.82
CA LEU A 4 -5.18 12.79 -4.45
C LEU A 4 -6.20 12.01 -5.28
N THR A 5 -5.80 10.83 -5.75
CA THR A 5 -6.65 9.90 -6.50
C THR A 5 -7.28 8.83 -5.59
N GLY A 6 -8.33 8.17 -6.07
CA GLY A 6 -9.01 7.09 -5.37
C GLY A 6 -10.30 7.53 -4.67
N THR A 7 -11.28 6.62 -4.64
CA THR A 7 -12.64 6.89 -4.11
C THR A 7 -12.63 7.30 -2.64
N HIS A 8 -11.78 6.67 -1.82
CA HIS A 8 -11.64 7.02 -0.41
C HIS A 8 -11.10 8.45 -0.21
N ASN A 9 -10.17 8.90 -1.07
CA ASN A 9 -9.66 10.27 -1.01
C ASN A 9 -10.71 11.29 -1.46
N LEU A 10 -11.57 10.93 -2.41
CA LEU A 10 -12.73 11.76 -2.76
C LEU A 10 -13.66 11.95 -1.55
N TYR A 11 -14.02 10.89 -0.83
CA TYR A 11 -14.86 11.01 0.37
C TYR A 11 -14.16 11.82 1.47
N ASN A 12 -12.88 11.61 1.71
CA ASN A 12 -12.12 12.40 2.67
C ASN A 12 -12.09 13.89 2.28
N SER A 13 -11.90 14.21 1.00
CA SER A 13 -11.90 15.57 0.49
C SER A 13 -13.28 16.23 0.63
N LEU A 14 -14.37 15.49 0.38
CA LEU A 14 -15.74 15.98 0.59
C LEU A 14 -16.01 16.26 2.08
N ALA A 15 -15.64 15.36 2.96
CA ALA A 15 -15.81 15.56 4.41
C ALA A 15 -15.00 16.76 4.91
N ALA A 16 -13.73 16.91 4.49
CA ALA A 16 -12.90 18.07 4.81
C ALA A 16 -13.50 19.37 4.28
N SER A 17 -14.05 19.37 3.04
CA SER A 17 -14.70 20.54 2.44
C SER A 17 -15.95 20.95 3.21
N ILE A 18 -16.77 19.99 3.63
CA ILE A 18 -17.98 20.25 4.44
C ILE A 18 -17.57 20.86 5.78
N ALA A 19 -16.58 20.28 6.47
CA ALA A 19 -16.09 20.82 7.73
C ALA A 19 -15.55 22.24 7.58
N ALA A 20 -14.76 22.51 6.53
CA ALA A 20 -14.23 23.84 6.23
C ALA A 20 -15.37 24.86 5.95
N LYS A 21 -16.42 24.46 5.23
CA LYS A 21 -17.60 25.29 5.00
C LYS A 21 -18.33 25.64 6.29
N VAL A 22 -18.49 24.68 7.21
CA VAL A 22 -19.17 24.91 8.51
C VAL A 22 -18.44 25.98 9.34
N ILE A 23 -17.12 26.05 9.25
CA ILE A 23 -16.30 27.08 9.93
C ILE A 23 -16.01 28.31 9.03
N HIS A 24 -16.79 28.48 7.96
CA HIS A 24 -16.78 29.66 7.07
C HIS A 24 -15.45 29.91 6.33
N ILE A 25 -14.67 28.85 6.02
CA ILE A 25 -13.52 28.96 5.11
C ILE A 25 -14.01 29.25 3.69
N HIS A 26 -13.40 30.25 3.04
CA HIS A 26 -13.75 30.64 1.67
C HIS A 26 -13.41 29.53 0.66
N ASP A 27 -14.26 29.39 -0.37
CA ASP A 27 -14.17 28.32 -1.38
C ASP A 27 -12.83 28.28 -2.11
N ASP A 28 -12.24 29.42 -2.38
CA ASP A 28 -10.94 29.47 -3.07
C ASP A 28 -9.82 28.86 -2.24
N HIS A 29 -9.83 29.04 -0.91
CA HIS A 29 -8.87 28.40 -0.02
C HIS A 29 -9.09 26.89 0.06
N ILE A 30 -10.34 26.44 0.13
CA ILE A 30 -10.67 25.01 0.11
C ILE A 30 -10.18 24.39 -1.19
N ARG A 31 -10.46 25.02 -2.32
CA ARG A 31 -10.04 24.53 -3.64
C ARG A 31 -8.52 24.49 -3.78
N ALA A 32 -7.83 25.55 -3.40
CA ALA A 32 -6.36 25.62 -3.44
C ALA A 32 -5.76 24.48 -2.60
N SER A 33 -6.17 24.33 -1.34
CA SER A 33 -5.68 23.27 -0.46
C SER A 33 -5.89 21.87 -1.02
N LEU A 34 -7.06 21.58 -1.63
CA LEU A 34 -7.35 20.27 -2.22
C LEU A 34 -6.55 20.00 -3.50
N CYS A 35 -6.14 21.05 -4.22
CA CYS A 35 -5.28 20.92 -5.40
C CYS A 35 -3.81 20.74 -5.05
N ASP A 36 -3.35 21.36 -3.97
CA ASP A 36 -1.93 21.41 -3.57
C ASP A 36 -1.55 20.33 -2.55
N PHE A 37 -2.52 19.62 -1.99
CA PHE A 37 -2.27 18.62 -0.94
C PHE A 37 -1.53 17.41 -1.51
N THR A 38 -0.26 17.25 -1.17
CA THR A 38 0.63 16.20 -1.67
C THR A 38 0.40 14.80 -1.06
N GLY A 39 -0.57 14.69 -0.14
CA GLY A 39 -0.87 13.44 0.56
C GLY A 39 -0.20 13.32 1.91
N VAL A 40 -0.40 12.17 2.54
CA VAL A 40 0.20 11.81 3.83
C VAL A 40 1.28 10.77 3.58
N GLU A 41 2.44 10.96 4.19
CA GLU A 41 3.54 10.00 4.14
C GLU A 41 3.06 8.59 4.53
N HIS A 42 3.59 7.57 3.87
CA HIS A 42 3.21 6.15 4.04
C HIS A 42 1.77 5.79 3.65
N ARG A 43 1.05 6.66 2.92
CA ARG A 43 -0.28 6.38 2.40
C ARG A 43 -0.32 6.54 0.88
N LEU A 44 -0.26 5.43 0.15
CA LEU A 44 -0.16 5.38 -1.31
C LEU A 44 0.91 6.33 -1.87
N GLU A 45 1.96 6.54 -1.09
CA GLU A 45 3.08 7.43 -1.38
C GLU A 45 3.92 6.85 -2.52
N LYS A 46 4.04 7.57 -3.63
CA LYS A 46 4.95 7.21 -4.72
C LYS A 46 6.38 7.45 -4.28
N VAL A 47 7.19 6.39 -4.28
CA VAL A 47 8.59 6.44 -3.81
C VAL A 47 9.55 6.68 -4.96
N ALA A 48 9.51 5.81 -5.97
CA ALA A 48 10.39 5.88 -7.12
C ALA A 48 9.84 5.04 -8.29
N ARG A 49 10.45 5.24 -9.47
CA ARG A 49 10.29 4.36 -10.61
C ARG A 49 11.65 3.82 -11.02
N VAL A 50 11.86 2.51 -10.83
CA VAL A 50 13.13 1.83 -11.12
C VAL A 50 12.93 0.92 -12.32
N ARG A 51 13.67 1.14 -13.41
CA ARG A 51 13.61 0.36 -14.67
C ARG A 51 12.18 0.11 -15.19
N GLY A 52 11.29 1.08 -14.95
CA GLY A 52 9.90 1.03 -15.41
C GLY A 52 8.92 0.36 -14.46
N VAL A 53 9.36 -0.10 -13.28
CA VAL A 53 8.53 -0.58 -12.15
C VAL A 53 8.27 0.59 -11.21
N GLU A 54 7.00 0.86 -10.87
CA GLU A 54 6.63 1.89 -9.90
C GLU A 54 6.61 1.31 -8.48
N PHE A 55 7.17 2.02 -7.50
CA PHE A 55 7.18 1.62 -6.10
C PHE A 55 6.28 2.54 -5.29
N ILE A 56 5.29 1.96 -4.59
CA ILE A 56 4.29 2.67 -3.79
C ILE A 56 4.35 2.20 -2.34
N ASN A 57 4.51 3.17 -1.43
CA ASN A 57 4.53 2.97 0.00
C ASN A 57 3.15 3.25 0.60
N ASP A 58 2.47 2.19 1.04
CA ASP A 58 1.22 2.25 1.77
C ASP A 58 1.35 1.54 3.14
N SER A 59 2.48 1.76 3.80
CA SER A 59 2.79 1.12 5.08
C SER A 59 1.74 1.41 6.17
N LYS A 60 0.97 2.49 6.03
CA LYS A 60 -0.14 2.84 6.92
C LYS A 60 -1.36 1.91 6.79
N ALA A 61 -1.43 1.07 5.75
CA ALA A 61 -2.47 0.04 5.58
C ALA A 61 -2.26 -1.12 6.57
N THR A 62 -2.62 -0.91 7.83
CA THR A 62 -2.45 -1.87 8.92
C THR A 62 -3.66 -2.79 9.14
N ASN A 63 -4.59 -2.82 8.21
CA ASN A 63 -5.77 -3.68 8.17
C ASN A 63 -6.17 -4.01 6.72
N VAL A 64 -7.02 -5.03 6.56
CA VAL A 64 -7.43 -5.57 5.26
C VAL A 64 -8.20 -4.54 4.43
N ASN A 65 -9.11 -3.80 5.05
CA ASN A 65 -9.91 -2.78 4.37
C ASN A 65 -9.03 -1.68 3.73
N SER A 66 -7.97 -1.25 4.41
CA SER A 66 -7.03 -0.27 3.84
C SER A 66 -6.32 -0.82 2.60
N CYS A 67 -5.87 -2.07 2.65
CA CYS A 67 -5.27 -2.75 1.50
C CYS A 67 -6.26 -2.93 0.34
N TRP A 68 -7.55 -3.18 0.65
CA TRP A 68 -8.61 -3.26 -0.36
C TRP A 68 -8.68 -1.97 -1.19
N TYR A 69 -8.72 -0.81 -0.53
CA TYR A 69 -8.72 0.50 -1.23
C TYR A 69 -7.43 0.74 -2.01
N ALA A 70 -6.28 0.33 -1.45
CA ALA A 70 -5.01 0.44 -2.15
C ALA A 70 -5.02 -0.37 -3.45
N LEU A 71 -5.39 -1.65 -3.38
CA LEU A 71 -5.51 -2.52 -4.56
C LEU A 71 -6.55 -2.01 -5.56
N GLN A 72 -7.71 -1.54 -5.09
CA GLN A 72 -8.74 -0.99 -5.96
C GLN A 72 -8.21 0.17 -6.80
N SER A 73 -7.38 1.04 -6.21
CA SER A 73 -6.81 2.22 -6.87
C SER A 73 -5.70 1.91 -7.88
N MET A 74 -5.13 0.70 -7.87
CA MET A 74 -4.08 0.30 -8.81
C MET A 74 -4.63 0.09 -10.23
N ARG A 75 -3.89 0.62 -11.22
CA ARG A 75 -4.24 0.53 -12.64
C ARG A 75 -3.36 -0.45 -13.42
N THR A 76 -2.31 -0.96 -12.79
CA THR A 76 -1.35 -1.91 -13.36
C THR A 76 -1.38 -3.20 -12.58
N LYS A 77 -0.72 -4.25 -13.07
CA LYS A 77 -0.46 -5.45 -12.26
C LYS A 77 0.44 -5.09 -11.09
N VAL A 78 0.26 -5.81 -9.98
CA VAL A 78 0.88 -5.50 -8.69
C VAL A 78 1.71 -6.67 -8.21
N VAL A 79 2.92 -6.39 -7.74
CA VAL A 79 3.61 -7.26 -6.79
C VAL A 79 3.33 -6.69 -5.39
N LEU A 80 2.58 -7.44 -4.58
CA LEU A 80 2.09 -6.97 -3.29
C LEU A 80 2.98 -7.48 -2.15
N ILE A 81 3.54 -6.57 -1.36
CA ILE A 81 4.21 -6.89 -0.09
C ILE A 81 3.17 -6.84 1.01
N LEU A 82 2.92 -7.99 1.65
CA LEU A 82 1.86 -8.25 2.60
C LEU A 82 2.42 -8.92 3.84
N GLY A 83 1.90 -8.63 5.04
CA GLY A 83 2.30 -9.33 6.26
C GLY A 83 2.67 -8.43 7.43
N GLY A 84 3.06 -9.07 8.53
CA GLY A 84 3.29 -8.46 9.82
C GLY A 84 2.47 -9.12 10.92
N THR A 85 2.24 -8.43 12.05
CA THR A 85 1.43 -8.93 13.15
C THR A 85 -0.05 -8.98 12.77
N ASP A 86 -0.58 -10.19 12.56
CA ASP A 86 -2.00 -10.43 12.25
C ASP A 86 -2.87 -10.25 13.51
N LYS A 87 -3.96 -9.51 13.37
CA LYS A 87 -4.92 -9.22 14.46
C LYS A 87 -6.28 -9.92 14.26
N GLY A 88 -6.29 -11.09 13.63
CA GLY A 88 -7.52 -11.79 13.29
C GLY A 88 -8.09 -11.38 11.91
N ASN A 89 -7.23 -10.97 10.99
CA ASN A 89 -7.63 -10.52 9.66
C ASN A 89 -8.43 -11.58 8.89
N ASP A 90 -9.48 -11.13 8.21
CA ASP A 90 -10.18 -11.90 7.17
C ASP A 90 -9.73 -11.43 5.79
N TYR A 91 -8.94 -12.24 5.12
CA TYR A 91 -8.40 -11.90 3.80
C TYR A 91 -9.39 -12.17 2.64
N THR A 92 -10.57 -12.72 2.91
CA THR A 92 -11.60 -12.94 1.88
C THR A 92 -12.04 -11.62 1.23
N GLU A 93 -12.00 -10.52 1.99
CA GLU A 93 -12.34 -9.18 1.51
C GLU A 93 -11.49 -8.71 0.32
N ILE A 94 -10.21 -9.11 0.27
CA ILE A 94 -9.28 -8.71 -0.80
C ILE A 94 -9.06 -9.81 -1.84
N GLU A 95 -9.61 -11.01 -1.67
CA GLU A 95 -9.33 -12.16 -2.54
C GLU A 95 -9.58 -11.87 -4.01
N SER A 96 -10.73 -11.28 -4.34
CA SER A 96 -11.09 -10.97 -5.73
C SER A 96 -10.10 -9.99 -6.39
N LEU A 97 -9.69 -8.96 -5.67
CA LEU A 97 -8.72 -7.98 -6.16
C LEU A 97 -7.32 -8.58 -6.29
N VAL A 98 -6.94 -9.47 -5.37
CA VAL A 98 -5.66 -10.19 -5.44
C VAL A 98 -5.64 -11.08 -6.69
N ARG A 99 -6.66 -11.88 -6.94
CA ARG A 99 -6.75 -12.72 -8.15
C ARG A 99 -6.72 -11.90 -9.45
N ASP A 100 -7.40 -10.75 -9.46
CA ASP A 100 -7.48 -9.90 -10.65
C ASP A 100 -6.19 -9.12 -10.91
N LYS A 101 -5.60 -8.50 -9.87
CA LYS A 101 -4.54 -7.49 -10.03
C LYS A 101 -3.15 -7.96 -9.61
N VAL A 102 -3.04 -8.93 -8.70
CA VAL A 102 -1.74 -9.30 -8.13
C VAL A 102 -1.05 -10.36 -8.99
N ARG A 103 0.16 -10.03 -9.45
CA ARG A 103 1.06 -10.93 -10.16
C ARG A 103 1.76 -11.89 -9.21
N ALA A 104 2.26 -11.34 -8.10
CA ALA A 104 3.00 -12.09 -7.11
C ALA A 104 2.80 -11.49 -5.72
N LEU A 105 2.96 -12.32 -4.68
CA LEU A 105 2.93 -11.92 -3.27
C LEU A 105 4.33 -12.06 -2.67
N VAL A 106 4.69 -11.10 -1.83
CA VAL A 106 5.86 -11.21 -0.95
C VAL A 106 5.36 -11.08 0.48
N PHE A 107 5.46 -12.14 1.27
CA PHE A 107 5.05 -12.14 2.67
C PHE A 107 6.20 -11.67 3.55
N LEU A 108 6.00 -10.53 4.21
CA LEU A 108 6.97 -9.89 5.08
C LEU A 108 6.53 -10.02 6.54
N GLY A 109 7.14 -10.94 7.27
CA GLY A 109 6.78 -11.18 8.68
C GLY A 109 7.58 -12.30 9.31
N VAL A 110 7.47 -12.42 10.64
CA VAL A 110 8.09 -13.50 11.41
C VAL A 110 7.31 -14.82 11.21
N ASP A 111 5.98 -14.75 11.16
CA ASP A 111 5.09 -15.88 10.92
C ASP A 111 4.10 -15.57 9.80
N ASN A 112 4.28 -16.23 8.66
CA ASN A 112 3.44 -16.08 7.46
C ASN A 112 2.48 -17.28 7.26
N THR A 113 2.37 -18.19 8.23
CA THR A 113 1.58 -19.43 8.12
C THR A 113 0.13 -19.18 7.72
N LYS A 114 -0.51 -18.15 8.31
CA LYS A 114 -1.90 -17.80 8.00
C LYS A 114 -2.05 -17.25 6.58
N LEU A 115 -1.07 -16.47 6.11
CA LEU A 115 -1.05 -15.93 4.75
C LEU A 115 -0.90 -17.07 3.74
N HIS A 116 0.03 -17.99 3.95
CA HIS A 116 0.17 -19.19 3.11
C HIS A 116 -1.12 -20.01 3.07
N ARG A 117 -1.69 -20.32 4.24
CA ARG A 117 -2.96 -21.08 4.30
C ARG A 117 -4.08 -20.44 3.48
N PHE A 118 -4.10 -19.11 3.39
CA PHE A 118 -5.14 -18.41 2.64
C PHE A 118 -4.79 -18.22 1.16
N PHE A 119 -3.56 -17.81 0.83
CA PHE A 119 -3.20 -17.39 -0.52
C PHE A 119 -2.55 -18.46 -1.39
N ASP A 120 -2.08 -19.57 -0.83
CA ASP A 120 -1.56 -20.69 -1.61
C ASP A 120 -2.60 -21.13 -2.67
N GLN A 121 -2.15 -21.37 -3.89
CA GLN A 121 -2.97 -21.68 -5.08
C GLN A 121 -3.88 -20.54 -5.60
N LYS A 122 -3.85 -19.35 -4.98
CA LYS A 122 -4.61 -18.19 -5.46
C LYS A 122 -3.78 -17.21 -6.29
N VAL A 123 -2.47 -17.22 -6.09
CA VAL A 123 -1.49 -16.42 -6.85
C VAL A 123 -0.36 -17.35 -7.31
N ALA A 124 0.13 -17.12 -8.52
CA ALA A 124 1.09 -18.02 -9.15
C ALA A 124 2.47 -18.02 -8.48
N GLN A 125 2.87 -16.90 -7.88
CA GLN A 125 4.18 -16.74 -7.26
C GLN A 125 4.04 -16.11 -5.87
N ILE A 126 4.61 -16.79 -4.87
CA ILE A 126 4.63 -16.34 -3.48
C ILE A 126 6.05 -16.54 -2.96
N GLU A 127 6.60 -15.50 -2.33
CA GLU A 127 7.92 -15.51 -1.69
C GLU A 127 7.80 -15.02 -0.24
N ASP A 128 8.62 -15.57 0.65
CA ASP A 128 8.74 -15.08 2.03
C ASP A 128 9.95 -14.16 2.17
N ALA A 129 9.81 -13.17 3.06
CA ALA A 129 10.89 -12.26 3.42
C ALA A 129 10.87 -12.00 4.94
N ARG A 130 12.06 -11.88 5.53
CA ARG A 130 12.24 -11.60 6.96
C ARG A 130 12.89 -10.25 7.24
N SER A 131 13.15 -9.48 6.19
CA SER A 131 13.61 -8.10 6.26
C SER A 131 13.00 -7.27 5.13
N MET A 132 13.00 -5.95 5.29
CA MET A 132 12.52 -5.05 4.24
C MET A 132 13.40 -5.11 2.99
N GLU A 133 14.70 -5.22 3.16
CA GLU A 133 15.66 -5.36 2.06
C GLU A 133 15.36 -6.60 1.21
N GLU A 134 15.16 -7.74 1.88
CA GLU A 134 14.79 -8.99 1.21
C GLU A 134 13.44 -8.86 0.48
N ALA A 135 12.45 -8.25 1.13
CA ALA A 135 11.12 -8.07 0.54
C ALA A 135 11.16 -7.19 -0.72
N VAL A 136 11.88 -6.07 -0.66
CA VAL A 136 12.00 -5.13 -1.81
C VAL A 136 12.77 -5.80 -2.95
N THR A 137 13.86 -6.50 -2.66
CA THR A 137 14.67 -7.21 -3.67
C THR A 137 13.86 -8.29 -4.37
N LYS A 138 13.14 -9.14 -3.61
CA LYS A 138 12.27 -10.19 -4.17
C LYS A 138 11.13 -9.59 -4.99
N ALA A 139 10.46 -8.57 -4.45
CA ALA A 139 9.37 -7.90 -5.17
C ALA A 139 9.85 -7.27 -6.48
N TYR A 140 11.04 -6.69 -6.49
CA TYR A 140 11.62 -6.13 -7.70
C TYR A 140 11.90 -7.22 -8.76
N HIS A 141 12.44 -8.38 -8.37
CA HIS A 141 12.71 -9.49 -9.29
C HIS A 141 11.43 -10.15 -9.84
N LEU A 142 10.34 -10.15 -9.08
CA LEU A 142 9.05 -10.68 -9.49
C LEU A 142 8.27 -9.71 -10.39
N ALA A 143 8.59 -8.41 -10.34
CA ALA A 143 7.95 -7.38 -11.15
C ALA A 143 8.50 -7.35 -12.58
N VAL A 144 7.64 -6.98 -13.52
CA VAL A 144 8.06 -6.68 -14.89
C VAL A 144 7.81 -5.19 -15.19
N LYS A 145 8.45 -4.68 -16.25
CA LYS A 145 8.25 -3.29 -16.69
C LYS A 145 6.77 -2.98 -16.88
N GLY A 146 6.30 -1.92 -16.22
CA GLY A 146 4.89 -1.51 -16.20
C GLY A 146 4.12 -1.92 -14.96
N ASP A 147 4.66 -2.84 -14.15
CA ASP A 147 4.05 -3.24 -12.87
C ASP A 147 4.26 -2.20 -11.78
N THR A 148 3.49 -2.37 -10.71
CA THR A 148 3.66 -1.64 -9.45
C THR A 148 4.09 -2.61 -8.34
N VAL A 149 5.15 -2.30 -7.62
CA VAL A 149 5.45 -2.90 -6.31
C VAL A 149 4.74 -2.08 -5.24
N LEU A 150 3.82 -2.70 -4.54
CA LEU A 150 2.98 -2.06 -3.53
C LEU A 150 3.28 -2.64 -2.14
N LEU A 151 3.78 -1.81 -1.23
CA LEU A 151 3.81 -2.14 0.20
C LEU A 151 2.46 -1.76 0.81
N SER A 152 1.54 -2.72 0.99
CA SER A 152 0.23 -2.53 1.65
C SER A 152 -0.07 -3.73 2.56
N PRO A 153 0.50 -3.73 3.79
CA PRO A 153 0.75 -4.95 4.57
C PRO A 153 -0.48 -5.65 5.15
N CYS A 154 -1.64 -5.05 5.22
CA CYS A 154 -2.84 -5.51 5.96
C CYS A 154 -2.64 -5.69 7.47
N CYS A 155 -1.42 -5.72 7.95
CA CYS A 155 -1.03 -6.10 9.30
C CYS A 155 -0.31 -4.97 10.03
N ALA A 156 -0.35 -5.02 11.37
CA ALA A 156 0.50 -4.17 12.18
C ALA A 156 1.99 -4.54 11.96
N SER A 157 2.90 -3.63 12.31
CA SER A 157 4.33 -3.74 11.98
C SER A 157 5.21 -4.27 13.12
N PHE A 158 4.64 -4.57 14.28
CA PHE A 158 5.38 -4.73 15.54
C PHE A 158 6.17 -6.03 15.67
N ASP A 159 6.11 -6.91 14.67
CA ASP A 159 6.93 -8.12 14.61
C ASP A 159 8.37 -7.87 14.13
N LEU A 160 8.54 -7.01 13.12
CA LEU A 160 9.84 -6.70 12.52
C LEU A 160 10.25 -5.23 12.62
N PHE A 161 9.33 -4.32 12.95
CA PHE A 161 9.54 -2.88 12.94
C PHE A 161 8.99 -2.22 14.20
N LYS A 162 9.55 -1.05 14.55
CA LYS A 162 9.11 -0.27 15.70
C LYS A 162 7.72 0.34 15.51
N SER A 163 7.37 0.70 14.28
CA SER A 163 6.10 1.29 13.90
C SER A 163 5.85 1.15 12.40
N TYR A 164 4.64 1.51 11.91
CA TYR A 164 4.39 1.54 10.48
C TYR A 164 5.20 2.63 9.76
N GLU A 165 5.55 3.71 10.44
CA GLU A 165 6.44 4.76 9.91
C GLU A 165 7.85 4.21 9.69
N ASP A 166 8.38 3.48 10.67
CA ASP A 166 9.68 2.82 10.56
C ASP A 166 9.67 1.83 9.38
N ARG A 167 8.65 0.99 9.27
CA ARG A 167 8.47 0.07 8.14
C ARG A 167 8.46 0.81 6.80
N GLY A 168 7.69 1.89 6.70
CA GLY A 168 7.61 2.68 5.47
C GLY A 168 8.90 3.43 5.13
N THR A 169 9.62 3.91 6.13
CA THR A 169 10.92 4.57 5.97
C THR A 169 11.98 3.58 5.48
N GLN A 170 12.02 2.37 6.04
CA GLN A 170 12.91 1.31 5.57
C GLN A 170 12.58 0.90 4.13
N PHE A 171 11.30 0.78 3.77
CA PHE A 171 10.90 0.53 2.39
C PHE A 171 11.44 1.58 1.43
N LYS A 172 11.25 2.88 1.74
CA LYS A 172 11.75 3.98 0.91
C LYS A 172 13.26 3.94 0.74
N ARG A 173 14.01 3.60 1.81
CA ARG A 173 15.46 3.44 1.75
C ARG A 173 15.86 2.29 0.82
N CYS A 174 15.31 1.09 1.05
CA CYS A 174 15.64 -0.08 0.24
C CYS A 174 15.29 0.11 -1.25
N VAL A 175 14.22 0.83 -1.57
CA VAL A 175 13.86 1.16 -2.96
C VAL A 175 14.86 2.12 -3.61
N ARG A 176 15.45 3.05 -2.85
CA ARG A 176 16.47 3.97 -3.37
C ARG A 176 17.83 3.30 -3.60
N ASP A 177 18.05 2.20 -2.91
CA ASP A 177 19.30 1.43 -2.97
C ASP A 177 19.28 0.35 -4.10
N LEU A 178 18.14 0.20 -4.85
CA LEU A 178 18.00 -0.64 -6.05
C LEU A 178 18.72 -0.03 -7.28
#